data_5654838b9efe53fdd735300faa39bf5f
#
_entry.id   5654838b9efe53fdd735300faa39bf5f
#
_cell.length_a   1.000
_cell.length_b   1.000
_cell.length_c   1.000
_cell.angle_alpha   90.00
_cell.angle_beta   90.00
_cell.angle_gamma   90.00
#
_symmetry.space_group_name_H-M   'P 1'
#
loop_
_entity.id
_entity.type
_entity.pdbx_description
1 polymer ?
#
loop_
_entity_poly.entity_id
_entity_poly.type
_entity_poly.pdbx_seq_one_letter_code
_entity_poly.pdbx_strand_id
1 'polypeptide(L)'
;MQNKYFECFLTSPKQVSRGNFAYAVSFTVSCTSPFMWSNDITSSISVTNGSGEITLYHNGADYGGYINPVIEIESVGDVSKISIVNQRDGNRETGFDFSGTGIIGFASGEIIKVDTENRVVSSSKSINRLAPFNKKWLRIRSGSNKLLITGNGKYKFTYRVPYIAGV
;
A
#
# COMPACT_ATOMS: atom_id res chain seq x y z
N MET A 1 2.77 -2.46 22.34
CA MET A 1 2.75 -3.78 21.65
C MET A 1 1.96 -3.63 20.38
N GLN A 2 2.52 -3.94 19.22
CA GLN A 2 1.79 -3.83 17.94
C GLN A 2 0.89 -5.05 17.79
N ASN A 3 -0.41 -4.85 17.59
CA ASN A 3 -1.33 -5.97 17.40
C ASN A 3 -1.03 -6.66 16.07
N LYS A 4 -1.00 -7.98 16.08
CA LYS A 4 -0.80 -8.85 14.91
C LYS A 4 -2.04 -9.73 14.77
N TYR A 5 -2.47 -10.00 13.55
CA TYR A 5 -3.66 -10.79 13.28
C TYR A 5 -3.46 -11.72 12.09
N PHE A 6 -4.22 -12.82 12.08
CA PHE A 6 -4.38 -13.67 10.92
C PHE A 6 -5.65 -13.29 10.16
N GLU A 7 -5.57 -13.28 8.85
CA GLU A 7 -6.75 -13.26 8.00
C GLU A 7 -7.25 -14.67 7.81
N CYS A 8 -8.43 -14.98 8.37
CA CYS A 8 -8.99 -16.32 8.39
C CYS A 8 -10.46 -16.29 7.99
N PHE A 9 -10.96 -17.42 7.51
CA PHE A 9 -12.38 -17.65 7.27
C PHE A 9 -12.84 -18.93 7.95
N LEU A 10 -14.13 -18.95 8.29
CA LEU A 10 -14.78 -20.10 8.91
C LEU A 10 -15.32 -21.00 7.81
N THR A 11 -14.98 -22.29 7.89
CA THR A 11 -15.47 -23.30 6.96
C THR A 11 -16.14 -24.46 7.68
N SER A 12 -16.93 -25.24 6.93
CA SER A 12 -17.52 -26.49 7.39
C SER A 12 -18.29 -26.35 8.71
N PRO A 13 -19.27 -25.43 8.81
CA PRO A 13 -20.11 -25.36 9.99
C PRO A 13 -20.84 -26.68 10.16
N LYS A 14 -20.74 -27.27 11.36
CA LYS A 14 -21.39 -28.53 11.71
C LYS A 14 -22.13 -28.38 13.03
N GLN A 15 -23.42 -28.64 13.00
CA GLN A 15 -24.21 -28.68 14.22
C GLN A 15 -23.82 -29.92 15.03
N VAL A 16 -23.59 -29.73 16.30
CA VAL A 16 -23.38 -30.80 17.27
C VAL A 16 -24.66 -30.95 18.07
N SER A 17 -25.29 -32.13 17.99
CA SER A 17 -26.54 -32.41 18.65
C SER A 17 -26.48 -33.71 19.44
N ARG A 18 -27.30 -33.80 20.49
CA ARG A 18 -27.56 -35.03 21.25
C ARG A 18 -29.06 -35.25 21.26
N GLY A 19 -29.50 -36.36 20.64
CA GLY A 19 -30.92 -36.57 20.39
C GLY A 19 -31.47 -35.45 19.48
N ASN A 20 -32.58 -34.86 19.84
CA ASN A 20 -33.26 -33.80 19.10
C ASN A 20 -32.81 -32.38 19.48
N PHE A 21 -31.80 -32.26 20.36
CA PHE A 21 -31.35 -30.96 20.84
C PHE A 21 -29.98 -30.62 20.23
N ALA A 22 -29.88 -29.46 19.57
CA ALA A 22 -28.63 -28.85 19.18
C ALA A 22 -28.03 -28.11 20.39
N TYR A 23 -26.79 -28.34 20.72
CA TYR A 23 -26.13 -27.69 21.86
C TYR A 23 -24.82 -26.99 21.51
N ALA A 24 -24.28 -27.20 20.30
CA ALA A 24 -23.07 -26.54 19.86
C ALA A 24 -22.99 -26.46 18.32
N VAL A 25 -22.11 -25.64 17.82
CA VAL A 25 -21.68 -25.59 16.42
C VAL A 25 -20.17 -25.71 16.39
N SER A 26 -19.64 -26.65 15.61
CA SER A 26 -18.22 -26.75 15.29
C SER A 26 -17.95 -26.16 13.90
N PHE A 27 -16.78 -25.59 13.72
CA PHE A 27 -16.32 -25.07 12.43
C PHE A 27 -14.80 -25.19 12.34
N THR A 28 -14.29 -25.16 11.11
CA THR A 28 -12.86 -25.10 10.84
C THR A 28 -12.47 -23.67 10.58
N VAL A 29 -11.37 -23.23 11.19
CA VAL A 29 -10.74 -21.95 10.91
C VAL A 29 -9.63 -22.18 9.89
N SER A 30 -9.74 -21.59 8.72
CA SER A 30 -8.73 -21.66 7.66
C SER A 30 -8.13 -20.28 7.45
N CYS A 31 -6.80 -20.16 7.61
CA CYS A 31 -6.10 -18.91 7.36
C CYS A 31 -5.76 -18.77 5.88
N THR A 32 -5.88 -17.56 5.34
CA THR A 32 -5.58 -17.24 3.94
C THR A 32 -4.07 -17.20 3.66
N SER A 33 -3.27 -17.01 4.72
CA SER A 33 -1.82 -16.86 4.65
C SER A 33 -1.17 -17.52 5.88
N PRO A 34 0.05 -18.09 5.75
CA PRO A 34 0.82 -18.57 6.89
C PRO A 34 1.40 -17.43 7.75
N PHE A 35 1.22 -16.18 7.33
CA PHE A 35 1.73 -15.00 8.03
C PHE A 35 0.65 -14.32 8.87
N MET A 36 1.07 -13.81 10.02
CA MET A 36 0.33 -12.77 10.74
C MET A 36 0.63 -11.42 10.08
N TRP A 37 -0.33 -10.51 10.08
CA TRP A 37 -0.16 -9.17 9.55
C TRP A 37 -0.17 -8.13 10.66
N SER A 38 0.63 -7.07 10.51
CA SER A 38 0.50 -5.88 11.34
C SER A 38 -0.82 -5.16 11.04
N ASN A 39 -1.24 -4.29 11.96
CA ASN A 39 -2.14 -3.20 11.60
C ASN A 39 -1.51 -2.33 10.51
N ASP A 40 -2.32 -1.49 9.87
CA ASP A 40 -1.83 -0.53 8.90
C ASP A 40 -0.76 0.38 9.51
N ILE A 41 0.38 0.44 8.85
CA ILE A 41 1.47 1.36 9.16
C ILE A 41 1.33 2.52 8.17
N THR A 42 1.25 3.74 8.70
CA THR A 42 1.15 4.93 7.87
C THR A 42 2.36 5.83 8.10
N SER A 43 2.96 6.28 7.00
CA SER A 43 4.03 7.28 6.99
C SER A 43 3.70 8.37 5.99
N SER A 44 3.98 9.63 6.33
CA SER A 44 3.65 10.77 5.47
C SER A 44 4.78 11.79 5.42
N ILE A 45 4.84 12.51 4.31
CA ILE A 45 5.77 13.62 4.09
C ILE A 45 5.09 14.71 3.26
N SER A 46 5.40 15.97 3.55
CA SER A 46 5.06 17.12 2.72
C SER A 46 6.30 17.63 2.01
N VAL A 47 6.22 17.72 0.68
CA VAL A 47 7.28 18.25 -0.18
C VAL A 47 6.83 19.60 -0.72
N THR A 48 7.58 20.66 -0.39
CA THR A 48 7.26 22.04 -0.79
C THR A 48 8.34 22.66 -1.69
N ASN A 49 9.54 22.11 -1.67
CA ASN A 49 10.72 22.65 -2.38
C ASN A 49 11.18 21.71 -3.52
N GLY A 50 10.24 21.08 -4.22
CA GLY A 50 10.52 20.26 -5.39
C GLY A 50 10.99 18.84 -5.07
N SER A 51 11.66 18.60 -3.94
CA SER A 51 12.13 17.27 -3.55
C SER A 51 12.12 17.03 -2.05
N GLY A 52 12.04 15.77 -1.65
CA GLY A 52 12.09 15.31 -0.27
C GLY A 52 12.47 13.85 -0.16
N GLU A 53 12.71 13.38 1.04
CA GLU A 53 13.00 11.97 1.29
C GLU A 53 12.25 11.46 2.52
N ILE A 54 11.84 10.20 2.46
CA ILE A 54 11.21 9.48 3.58
C ILE A 54 11.76 8.06 3.62
N THR A 55 11.88 7.51 4.82
CA THR A 55 12.27 6.13 5.01
C THR A 55 11.09 5.30 5.51
N LEU A 56 10.76 4.23 4.78
CA LEU A 56 9.78 3.25 5.18
C LEU A 56 10.48 1.99 5.70
N TYR A 57 10.00 1.45 6.80
CA TYR A 57 10.60 0.27 7.43
C TYR A 57 9.71 -0.95 7.27
N HIS A 58 10.29 -2.01 6.72
CA HIS A 58 9.71 -3.34 6.71
C HIS A 58 10.51 -4.22 7.67
N ASN A 59 10.06 -4.29 8.92
CA ASN A 59 10.69 -5.06 10.01
C ASN A 59 10.02 -6.42 10.27
N GLY A 60 9.22 -6.90 9.36
CA GLY A 60 8.59 -8.22 9.41
C GLY A 60 9.47 -9.32 8.86
N ALA A 61 8.87 -10.49 8.67
CA ALA A 61 9.55 -11.65 8.10
C ALA A 61 10.10 -11.34 6.71
N ASP A 62 11.36 -11.66 6.50
CA ASP A 62 11.95 -11.67 5.16
C ASP A 62 11.65 -13.01 4.49
N TYR A 63 10.63 -13.03 3.66
CA TYR A 63 10.26 -14.19 2.83
C TYR A 63 10.71 -14.03 1.38
N GLY A 64 11.66 -13.10 1.13
CA GLY A 64 12.16 -12.78 -0.21
C GLY A 64 11.18 -12.01 -1.10
N GLY A 65 10.04 -11.62 -0.53
CA GLY A 65 8.98 -10.91 -1.23
C GLY A 65 9.06 -9.39 -1.09
N TYR A 66 8.04 -8.78 -1.63
CA TYR A 66 7.79 -7.35 -1.51
C TYR A 66 6.46 -7.14 -0.81
N ILE A 67 6.34 -6.03 -0.11
CA ILE A 67 5.03 -5.49 0.25
C ILE A 67 4.71 -4.33 -0.66
N ASN A 68 3.44 -4.22 -1.01
CA ASN A 68 2.92 -3.26 -1.96
C ASN A 68 2.10 -2.20 -1.20
N PRO A 69 2.61 -0.96 -1.04
CA PRO A 69 1.91 0.07 -0.28
C PRO A 69 0.77 0.67 -1.09
N VAL A 70 -0.22 1.21 -0.39
CA VAL A 70 -1.14 2.19 -0.95
C VAL A 70 -0.52 3.57 -0.79
N ILE A 71 -0.48 4.35 -1.88
CA ILE A 71 0.07 5.71 -1.89
C ILE A 71 -1.07 6.69 -2.14
N GLU A 72 -1.21 7.68 -1.29
CA GLU A 72 -2.08 8.83 -1.51
C GLU A 72 -1.22 10.06 -1.74
N ILE A 73 -1.47 10.78 -2.84
CA ILE A 73 -0.72 11.97 -3.24
C ILE A 73 -1.71 13.12 -3.38
N GLU A 74 -1.59 14.12 -2.53
CA GLU A 74 -2.36 15.37 -2.61
C GLU A 74 -1.49 16.45 -3.25
N SER A 75 -1.94 17.05 -4.35
CA SER A 75 -1.20 18.13 -5.01
C SER A 75 -1.23 19.41 -4.19
N VAL A 76 -0.08 20.06 -4.12
CA VAL A 76 0.08 21.42 -3.61
C VAL A 76 0.63 22.30 -4.74
N GLY A 77 -0.28 23.03 -5.39
CA GLY A 77 0.02 23.84 -6.58
C GLY A 77 0.08 23.02 -7.86
N ASP A 78 0.58 23.64 -8.92
CA ASP A 78 0.74 22.99 -10.21
C ASP A 78 1.98 22.11 -10.23
N VAL A 79 1.80 20.83 -10.56
CA VAL A 79 2.86 19.85 -10.61
C VAL A 79 2.88 19.20 -11.99
N SER A 80 3.99 19.37 -12.71
CA SER A 80 4.18 18.75 -14.03
C SER A 80 4.68 17.31 -13.96
N LYS A 81 5.39 16.94 -12.89
CA LYS A 81 5.94 15.60 -12.72
C LYS A 81 5.97 15.20 -11.24
N ILE A 82 5.66 13.94 -10.99
CA ILE A 82 5.85 13.28 -9.69
C ILE A 82 6.73 12.07 -9.91
N SER A 83 7.74 11.91 -9.06
CA SER A 83 8.62 10.74 -9.06
C SER A 83 8.87 10.27 -7.62
N ILE A 84 8.73 8.98 -7.38
CA ILE A 84 9.02 8.31 -6.11
C ILE A 84 10.00 7.17 -6.44
N VAL A 85 11.24 7.33 -6.04
CA VAL A 85 12.33 6.38 -6.33
C VAL A 85 12.67 5.61 -5.07
N ASN A 86 12.46 4.29 -5.07
CA ASN A 86 12.93 3.41 -3.99
C ASN A 86 14.37 2.97 -4.26
N GLN A 87 15.33 3.52 -3.50
CA GLN A 87 16.75 3.20 -3.64
C GLN A 87 17.05 1.73 -3.34
N ARG A 88 16.31 1.12 -2.40
CA ARG A 88 16.51 -0.29 -2.04
C ARG A 88 15.99 -1.27 -3.10
N ASP A 89 15.06 -0.86 -3.95
CA ASP A 89 14.51 -1.69 -5.03
C ASP A 89 15.14 -1.35 -6.39
N GLY A 90 16.48 -1.24 -6.45
CA GLY A 90 17.22 -0.96 -7.67
C GLY A 90 16.89 0.40 -8.29
N ASN A 91 16.62 1.40 -7.48
CA ASN A 91 16.17 2.73 -7.92
C ASN A 91 14.88 2.69 -8.75
N ARG A 92 13.98 1.77 -8.43
CA ARG A 92 12.69 1.68 -9.11
C ARG A 92 11.91 2.97 -8.91
N GLU A 93 11.58 3.60 -10.02
CA GLU A 93 10.81 4.84 -10.07
C GLU A 93 9.33 4.54 -10.31
N THR A 94 8.47 5.00 -9.41
CA THR A 94 7.01 5.05 -9.55
C THR A 94 6.63 6.51 -9.72
N GLY A 95 5.88 6.88 -10.78
CA GLY A 95 5.63 8.29 -10.98
C GLY A 95 4.63 8.63 -12.07
N PHE A 96 4.35 9.92 -12.14
CA PHE A 96 3.43 10.54 -13.10
C PHE A 96 4.14 11.63 -13.86
N ASP A 97 3.84 11.74 -15.16
CA ASP A 97 4.25 12.83 -16.02
C ASP A 97 3.02 13.49 -16.63
N PHE A 98 2.76 14.71 -16.20
CA PHE A 98 1.60 15.51 -16.63
C PHE A 98 1.95 16.50 -17.75
N SER A 99 3.19 16.47 -18.26
CA SER A 99 3.64 17.39 -19.31
C SER A 99 3.22 17.01 -20.73
N GLY A 100 2.68 15.79 -20.92
CA GLY A 100 2.28 15.28 -22.23
C GLY A 100 1.11 16.04 -22.85
N THR A 101 1.10 16.18 -24.18
CA THR A 101 0.01 16.80 -24.93
C THR A 101 -1.31 16.05 -24.68
N GLY A 102 -2.37 16.79 -24.33
CA GLY A 102 -3.68 16.22 -24.02
C GLY A 102 -3.80 15.58 -22.63
N ILE A 103 -2.75 15.62 -21.81
CA ILE A 103 -2.81 15.17 -20.42
C ILE A 103 -3.30 16.31 -19.55
N ILE A 104 -4.35 16.05 -18.77
CA ILE A 104 -4.87 17.01 -17.79
C ILE A 104 -3.86 17.12 -16.65
N GLY A 105 -3.38 18.32 -16.34
CA GLY A 105 -2.47 18.61 -15.24
C GLY A 105 -2.99 18.14 -13.89
N PHE A 106 -2.11 18.02 -12.91
CA PHE A 106 -2.46 17.63 -11.55
C PHE A 106 -3.06 18.85 -10.81
N ALA A 107 -4.38 18.85 -10.66
CA ALA A 107 -5.11 19.99 -10.10
C ALA A 107 -4.84 20.15 -8.60
N SER A 108 -4.72 21.40 -8.14
CA SER A 108 -4.58 21.69 -6.69
C SER A 108 -5.70 21.07 -5.87
N GLY A 109 -5.34 20.43 -4.75
CA GLY A 109 -6.27 19.72 -3.88
C GLY A 109 -6.83 18.41 -4.45
N GLU A 110 -6.37 17.96 -5.62
CA GLU A 110 -6.66 16.63 -6.10
C GLU A 110 -5.86 15.60 -5.32
N ILE A 111 -6.51 14.48 -4.99
CA ILE A 111 -5.85 13.33 -4.37
C ILE A 111 -5.82 12.20 -5.38
N ILE A 112 -4.62 11.77 -5.75
CA ILE A 112 -4.40 10.54 -6.51
C ILE A 112 -4.08 9.42 -5.52
N LYS A 113 -4.83 8.31 -5.61
CA LYS A 113 -4.56 7.09 -4.86
C LYS A 113 -4.03 6.02 -5.79
N VAL A 114 -2.85 5.50 -5.45
CA VAL A 114 -2.19 4.38 -6.16
C VAL A 114 -2.21 3.16 -5.26
N ASP A 115 -3.05 2.21 -5.57
CA ASP A 115 -3.05 0.88 -4.95
C ASP A 115 -2.08 0.00 -5.72
N THR A 116 -0.90 -0.22 -5.14
CA THR A 116 0.17 -0.92 -5.85
C THR A 116 -0.01 -2.45 -5.81
N GLU A 117 -0.81 -2.97 -4.90
CA GLU A 117 -1.16 -4.38 -4.81
C GLU A 117 -2.16 -4.76 -5.90
N ASN A 118 -3.28 -4.03 -5.97
CA ASN A 118 -4.33 -4.27 -6.96
C ASN A 118 -4.05 -3.63 -8.32
N ARG A 119 -2.96 -2.84 -8.44
CA ARG A 119 -2.57 -2.12 -9.65
C ARG A 119 -3.66 -1.17 -10.15
N VAL A 120 -4.22 -0.41 -9.24
CA VAL A 120 -5.28 0.56 -9.51
C VAL A 120 -4.79 1.97 -9.21
N VAL A 121 -5.09 2.89 -10.12
CA VAL A 121 -4.88 4.33 -9.93
C VAL A 121 -6.23 5.02 -9.98
N SER A 122 -6.57 5.78 -8.95
CA SER A 122 -7.81 6.55 -8.88
C SER A 122 -7.54 8.01 -8.50
N SER A 123 -8.49 8.89 -8.83
CA SER A 123 -8.43 10.32 -8.54
C SER A 123 -9.71 10.77 -7.85
N SER A 124 -9.58 11.66 -6.87
CA SER A 124 -10.72 12.31 -6.18
C SER A 124 -11.55 13.21 -7.12
N LYS A 125 -11.00 13.57 -8.28
CA LYS A 125 -11.69 14.37 -9.31
C LYS A 125 -12.30 13.51 -10.42
N SER A 126 -12.34 12.19 -10.27
CA SER A 126 -12.82 11.24 -11.29
C SER A 126 -12.10 11.34 -12.65
N ILE A 127 -10.84 11.78 -12.64
CA ILE A 127 -9.99 11.88 -13.84
C ILE A 127 -9.19 10.58 -13.97
N ASN A 128 -9.09 10.06 -15.20
CA ASN A 128 -8.23 8.91 -15.46
C ASN A 128 -6.75 9.31 -15.36
N ARG A 129 -6.07 8.82 -14.34
CA ARG A 129 -4.65 9.09 -14.05
C ARG A 129 -3.71 7.96 -14.51
N LEU A 130 -4.23 6.95 -15.20
CA LEU A 130 -3.41 5.86 -15.72
C LEU A 130 -2.57 6.28 -16.95
N ALA A 131 -3.04 7.27 -17.71
CA ALA A 131 -2.32 7.79 -18.89
C ALA A 131 -0.99 8.47 -18.52
N PRO A 132 -0.93 9.40 -17.54
CA PRO A 132 0.33 10.00 -17.10
C PRO A 132 1.18 9.07 -16.22
N PHE A 133 0.64 7.95 -15.75
CA PHE A 133 1.33 7.02 -14.86
C PHE A 133 2.32 6.14 -15.62
N ASN A 134 3.56 5.99 -15.12
CA ASN A 134 4.61 5.19 -15.75
C ASN A 134 4.41 3.66 -15.62
N LYS A 135 3.34 3.21 -14.96
CA LYS A 135 2.97 1.80 -14.72
C LYS A 135 4.01 0.98 -13.95
N LYS A 136 4.93 1.65 -13.27
CA LYS A 136 5.88 1.02 -12.37
C LYS A 136 5.38 1.18 -10.93
N TRP A 137 4.94 0.07 -10.36
CA TRP A 137 4.32 0.01 -9.03
C TRP A 137 5.39 0.02 -7.94
N LEU A 138 5.23 0.88 -6.93
CA LEU A 138 6.14 0.94 -5.79
C LEU A 138 6.11 -0.39 -5.02
N ARG A 139 7.27 -0.82 -4.60
CA ARG A 139 7.46 -2.00 -3.77
C ARG A 139 8.38 -1.67 -2.62
N ILE A 140 8.12 -2.28 -1.47
CA ILE A 140 8.93 -2.15 -0.25
C ILE A 140 9.58 -3.49 0.04
N ARG A 141 10.89 -3.52 0.19
CA ARG A 141 11.68 -4.70 0.58
C ARG A 141 11.85 -4.76 2.09
N SER A 142 12.21 -5.94 2.60
CA SER A 142 12.61 -6.09 4.00
C SER A 142 13.75 -5.13 4.35
N GLY A 143 13.67 -4.53 5.54
CA GLY A 143 14.59 -3.53 6.05
C GLY A 143 14.19 -2.09 5.73
N SER A 144 15.17 -1.20 5.70
CA SER A 144 15.00 0.24 5.47
C SER A 144 14.88 0.56 3.99
N ASN A 145 13.79 1.21 3.57
CA ASN A 145 13.55 1.65 2.20
C ASN A 145 13.55 3.17 2.14
N LYS A 146 14.64 3.74 1.65
CA LYS A 146 14.76 5.18 1.42
C LYS A 146 14.09 5.55 0.11
N LEU A 147 13.03 6.36 0.20
CA LEU A 147 12.31 6.89 -0.95
C LEU A 147 12.73 8.32 -1.21
N LEU A 148 13.20 8.60 -2.42
CA LEU A 148 13.41 9.94 -2.92
C LEU A 148 12.17 10.37 -3.68
N ILE A 149 11.61 11.51 -3.30
CA ILE A 149 10.37 12.04 -3.86
C ILE A 149 10.67 13.34 -4.57
N THR A 150 10.18 13.47 -5.80
CA THR A 150 10.22 14.71 -6.58
C THR A 150 8.80 15.12 -6.95
N GLY A 151 8.50 16.40 -6.83
CA GLY A 151 7.19 17.00 -7.03
C GLY A 151 6.58 17.52 -5.73
N ASN A 152 6.02 18.74 -5.76
CA ASN A 152 5.37 19.32 -4.59
C ASN A 152 4.05 18.60 -4.30
N GLY A 153 3.82 18.31 -3.03
CA GLY A 153 2.63 17.60 -2.60
C GLY A 153 2.73 17.00 -1.21
N LYS A 154 1.63 16.46 -0.74
CA LYS A 154 1.58 15.64 0.47
C LYS A 154 1.49 14.18 0.05
N TYR A 155 2.39 13.39 0.55
CA TYR A 155 2.51 11.96 0.23
C TYR A 155 2.23 11.15 1.48
N LYS A 156 1.32 10.19 1.37
CA LYS A 156 0.99 9.27 2.45
C LYS A 156 1.13 7.84 1.94
N PHE A 157 1.87 7.04 2.68
CA PHE A 157 2.14 5.62 2.38
C PHE A 157 1.49 4.78 3.46
N THR A 158 0.62 3.85 3.07
CA THR A 158 -0.03 2.92 3.99
C THR A 158 0.30 1.49 3.56
N TYR A 159 0.80 0.68 4.48
CA TYR A 159 1.20 -0.69 4.22
C TYR A 159 1.10 -1.56 5.47
N ARG A 160 1.06 -2.88 5.27
CA ARG A 160 1.09 -3.88 6.34
C ARG A 160 2.35 -4.72 6.21
N VAL A 161 2.83 -5.22 7.32
CA VAL A 161 4.05 -6.03 7.39
C VAL A 161 3.70 -7.44 7.82
N PRO A 162 4.17 -8.49 7.10
CA PRO A 162 3.95 -9.88 7.48
C PRO A 162 4.94 -10.31 8.57
N TYR A 163 4.48 -11.19 9.48
CA TYR A 163 5.28 -11.82 10.52
C TYR A 163 5.09 -13.32 10.49
N ILE A 164 6.14 -14.07 10.77
CA ILE A 164 6.05 -15.52 10.95
C ILE A 164 5.38 -15.80 12.30
N ALA A 165 4.41 -16.70 12.31
CA ALA A 165 3.77 -17.16 13.55
C ALA A 165 4.74 -18.05 14.33
N GLY A 166 4.82 -17.84 15.67
CA GLY A 166 5.56 -18.74 16.55
C GLY A 166 7.08 -18.48 16.69
N VAL A 167 7.55 -17.30 16.24
CA VAL A 167 8.93 -16.82 16.47
C VAL A 167 8.91 -15.66 17.45
#